data_9dd151d88adc092b7b8ce97bcdf87421
#
_entry.id   9dd151d88adc092b7b8ce97bcdf87421
#
_cell.length_a   1.000
_cell.length_b   1.000
_cell.length_c   1.000
_cell.angle_alpha   90.00
_cell.angle_beta   90.00
_cell.angle_gamma   90.00
#
_symmetry.space_group_name_H-M   'P 1'
#
loop_
_entity.id
_entity.type
_entity.pdbx_description
1 polymer ?
#
loop_
_entity_poly.entity_id
_entity_poly.type
_entity_poly.pdbx_seq_one_letter_code
_entity_poly.pdbx_strand_id
1 'polypeptide(L)'
;MAVSVDKVYRTVLLIMNKEQRGYLTPDEFNKIGTQVQLEIFNEYFEDLNQQLRVPENDSEYANRVKNIEEKLAPFKNVPAAATYVSNYFNLPTPSSYTGQEIFTAIPGQQSYYFSSLQAADVAAGIVQVFQDGVLLTETVDYTISLGGTFVQLTTVPAGGEVIQVDLYQNDFYKIGTVIYNDEKEVERVDRNDFLHINMSPLTKPTTKYPIYIFEDNKLYVYPTSITSGIKASYIRKPKNINWGFTSTGTGYIYDPTNTVDFELHPTEQTSLITRVLLYAGVVIKDPQIVQMAAGQVQQEKINEKS
;
A
#
# COMPACT_ATOMS: atom_id res chain seq x y z
N MET A 1 -5.98 15.67 0.51
CA MET A 1 -4.87 16.58 0.86
C MET A 1 -3.94 15.81 1.78
N ALA A 2 -2.65 15.75 1.45
CA ALA A 2 -1.65 15.00 2.21
C ALA A 2 -1.00 15.89 3.28
N VAL A 3 -0.45 15.29 4.35
CA VAL A 3 0.36 16.02 5.34
C VAL A 3 1.78 16.14 4.81
N SER A 4 2.31 17.37 4.71
CA SER A 4 3.65 17.61 4.18
C SER A 4 4.73 17.00 5.09
N VAL A 5 5.54 16.13 4.51
CA VAL A 5 6.65 15.46 5.19
C VAL A 5 7.72 16.48 5.63
N ASP A 6 7.99 17.51 4.81
CA ASP A 6 8.95 18.56 5.14
C ASP A 6 8.50 19.37 6.36
N LYS A 7 7.21 19.71 6.44
CA LYS A 7 6.65 20.43 7.57
C LYS A 7 6.76 19.63 8.87
N VAL A 8 6.46 18.34 8.82
CA VAL A 8 6.56 17.44 9.98
C VAL A 8 8.02 17.32 10.42
N TYR A 9 8.95 17.05 9.49
CA TYR A 9 10.37 16.89 9.78
C TYR A 9 10.96 18.14 10.42
N ARG A 10 10.71 19.31 9.84
CA ARG A 10 11.20 20.58 10.41
C ARG A 10 10.62 20.87 11.78
N THR A 11 9.34 20.53 12.01
CA THR A 11 8.72 20.71 13.33
C THR A 11 9.35 19.79 14.36
N VAL A 12 9.58 18.54 14.02
CA VAL A 12 10.26 17.56 14.89
C VAL A 12 11.68 18.04 15.23
N LEU A 13 12.47 18.45 14.23
CA LEU A 13 13.81 19.01 14.46
C LEU A 13 13.78 20.27 15.33
N LEU A 14 12.81 21.15 15.13
CA LEU A 14 12.67 22.37 15.93
C LEU A 14 12.43 22.05 17.41
N ILE A 15 11.59 21.07 17.70
CA ILE A 15 11.29 20.64 19.07
C ILE A 15 12.53 20.02 19.68
N MET A 16 13.20 19.11 18.98
CA MET A 16 14.40 18.43 19.45
C MET A 16 15.56 19.38 19.68
N ASN A 17 15.78 20.35 18.77
CA ASN A 17 16.86 21.34 18.89
C ASN A 17 16.65 22.30 20.06
N LYS A 18 15.39 22.70 20.37
CA LYS A 18 15.10 23.54 21.53
C LYS A 18 15.49 22.90 22.85
N GLU A 19 15.37 21.58 22.90
CA GLU A 19 15.71 20.80 24.09
C GLU A 19 17.19 20.36 24.12
N GLN A 20 17.99 20.72 23.11
CA GLN A 20 19.42 20.34 22.94
C GLN A 20 19.67 18.81 23.01
N ARG A 21 18.71 18.01 22.48
CA ARG A 21 18.61 16.57 22.76
C ARG A 21 18.97 15.66 21.60
N GLY A 22 19.74 16.15 20.65
CA GLY A 22 20.27 15.34 19.56
C GLY A 22 19.71 15.71 18.19
N TYR A 23 20.16 15.00 17.20
CA TYR A 23 19.85 15.23 15.79
C TYR A 23 19.24 13.95 15.21
N LEU A 24 18.12 14.10 14.51
CA LEU A 24 17.48 13.04 13.76
C LEU A 24 17.89 13.18 12.30
N THR A 25 18.55 12.16 11.76
CA THR A 25 18.94 12.14 10.35
C THR A 25 17.72 11.95 9.46
N PRO A 26 17.77 12.45 8.19
CA PRO A 26 16.67 12.25 7.23
C PRO A 26 16.30 10.77 7.02
N ASP A 27 17.27 9.89 6.96
CA ASP A 27 17.05 8.46 6.77
C ASP A 27 16.34 7.81 7.97
N GLU A 28 16.75 8.16 9.19
CA GLU A 28 16.06 7.72 10.41
C GLU A 28 14.63 8.27 10.45
N PHE A 29 14.43 9.55 10.09
CA PHE A 29 13.11 10.15 10.03
C PHE A 29 12.21 9.43 9.01
N ASN A 30 12.71 9.11 7.81
CA ASN A 30 11.95 8.40 6.78
C ASN A 30 11.48 7.02 7.28
N LYS A 31 12.33 6.28 7.96
CA LYS A 31 11.99 4.98 8.56
C LYS A 31 10.95 5.10 9.67
N ILE A 32 11.18 6.03 10.61
CA ILE A 32 10.26 6.27 11.73
C ILE A 32 8.92 6.78 11.22
N GLY A 33 8.93 7.76 10.32
CA GLY A 33 7.71 8.34 9.78
C GLY A 33 6.86 7.34 9.00
N THR A 34 7.48 6.45 8.23
CA THR A 34 6.78 5.35 7.55
C THR A 34 6.12 4.42 8.55
N GLN A 35 6.83 4.04 9.63
CA GLN A 35 6.30 3.18 10.68
C GLN A 35 5.11 3.83 11.40
N VAL A 36 5.23 5.11 11.77
CA VAL A 36 4.17 5.87 12.43
C VAL A 36 2.94 6.02 11.53
N GLN A 37 3.14 6.29 10.23
CA GLN A 37 2.03 6.34 9.27
C GLN A 37 1.28 5.00 9.21
N LEU A 38 1.99 3.90 9.19
CA LEU A 38 1.40 2.56 9.16
C LEU A 38 0.63 2.24 10.45
N GLU A 39 1.13 2.67 11.60
CA GLU A 39 0.44 2.50 12.89
C GLU A 39 -0.89 3.26 12.93
N ILE A 40 -0.89 4.55 12.55
CA ILE A 40 -2.13 5.35 12.49
C ILE A 40 -3.12 4.74 11.49
N PHE A 41 -2.63 4.27 10.34
CA PHE A 41 -3.47 3.59 9.35
C PHE A 41 -4.12 2.31 9.91
N ASN A 42 -3.39 1.50 10.67
CA ASN A 42 -3.93 0.30 11.29
C ASN A 42 -4.97 0.64 12.38
N GLU A 43 -4.76 1.70 13.15
CA GLU A 43 -5.71 2.14 14.17
C GLU A 43 -7.08 2.50 13.58
N TYR A 44 -7.17 3.06 12.36
CA TYR A 44 -8.46 3.32 11.71
C TYR A 44 -9.35 2.08 11.60
N PHE A 45 -8.78 0.90 11.43
CA PHE A 45 -9.56 -0.35 11.35
C PHE A 45 -9.98 -0.87 12.73
N GLU A 46 -9.17 -0.65 13.75
CA GLU A 46 -9.52 -1.00 15.13
C GLU A 46 -10.66 -0.11 15.61
N ASP A 47 -10.56 1.19 15.38
CA ASP A 47 -11.58 2.18 15.72
C ASP A 47 -12.88 1.93 14.96
N LEU A 48 -12.83 1.63 13.66
CA LEU A 48 -14.00 1.28 12.88
C LEU A 48 -14.76 0.10 13.48
N ASN A 49 -14.05 -0.97 13.87
CA ASN A 49 -14.65 -2.14 14.49
C ASN A 49 -15.29 -1.84 15.85
N GLN A 50 -14.72 -0.91 16.62
CA GLN A 50 -15.28 -0.48 17.89
C GLN A 50 -16.52 0.39 17.68
N GLN A 51 -16.47 1.34 16.76
CA GLN A 51 -17.57 2.26 16.48
C GLN A 51 -18.81 1.56 15.88
N LEU A 52 -18.62 0.53 15.05
CA LEU A 52 -19.73 -0.27 14.52
C LEU A 52 -20.54 -1.01 15.62
N ARG A 53 -20.02 -1.12 16.84
CA ARG A 53 -20.71 -1.72 17.99
C ARG A 53 -21.48 -0.70 18.85
N VAL A 54 -21.26 0.59 18.61
CA VAL A 54 -21.92 1.67 19.36
C VAL A 54 -23.15 2.12 18.59
N PRO A 55 -24.31 2.38 19.25
CA PRO A 55 -25.49 2.92 18.59
C PRO A 55 -25.18 4.23 17.88
N GLU A 56 -25.65 4.36 16.63
CA GLU A 56 -25.44 5.56 15.83
C GLU A 56 -26.09 6.79 16.49
N ASN A 57 -25.36 7.90 16.49
CA ASN A 57 -25.89 9.20 16.88
C ASN A 57 -26.49 9.87 15.66
N ASP A 58 -27.69 10.44 15.78
CA ASP A 58 -28.55 10.91 14.69
C ASP A 58 -28.02 12.16 13.93
N SER A 59 -26.89 12.74 14.32
CA SER A 59 -26.31 13.89 13.64
C SER A 59 -25.22 13.49 12.64
N GLU A 60 -25.41 13.81 11.35
CA GLU A 60 -24.46 13.48 10.26
C GLU A 60 -23.03 13.96 10.52
N TYR A 61 -22.86 15.12 11.17
CA TYR A 61 -21.54 15.70 11.46
C TYR A 61 -20.80 15.04 12.62
N ALA A 62 -21.52 14.34 13.49
CA ALA A 62 -20.94 13.63 14.64
C ALA A 62 -20.83 12.12 14.40
N ASN A 63 -21.18 11.63 13.19
CA ASN A 63 -21.08 10.23 12.87
C ASN A 63 -19.60 9.82 12.72
N ARG A 64 -19.08 9.17 13.76
CA ARG A 64 -17.69 8.73 13.83
C ARG A 64 -17.33 7.73 12.71
N VAL A 65 -18.27 6.87 12.34
CA VAL A 65 -18.09 5.90 11.25
C VAL A 65 -17.83 6.61 9.93
N LYS A 66 -18.63 7.63 9.58
CA LYS A 66 -18.43 8.43 8.37
C LYS A 66 -17.08 9.16 8.39
N ASN A 67 -16.69 9.71 9.53
CA ASN A 67 -15.39 10.39 9.66
C ASN A 67 -14.22 9.44 9.44
N ILE A 68 -14.28 8.20 9.97
CA ILE A 68 -13.26 7.17 9.72
C ILE A 68 -13.29 6.72 8.26
N GLU A 69 -14.47 6.59 7.66
CA GLU A 69 -14.59 6.28 6.23
C GLU A 69 -13.98 7.35 5.34
N GLU A 70 -14.13 8.63 5.67
CA GLU A 70 -13.47 9.73 4.97
C GLU A 70 -11.94 9.67 5.10
N LYS A 71 -11.43 9.33 6.29
CA LYS A 71 -9.98 9.12 6.51
C LYS A 71 -9.44 7.93 5.71
N LEU A 72 -10.25 6.89 5.51
CA LEU A 72 -9.91 5.70 4.71
C LEU A 72 -10.12 5.90 3.20
N ALA A 73 -10.91 6.89 2.77
CA ALA A 73 -11.24 7.09 1.36
C ALA A 73 -10.02 7.18 0.42
N PRO A 74 -8.90 7.84 0.77
CA PRO A 74 -7.70 7.90 -0.07
C PRO A 74 -7.03 6.53 -0.32
N PHE A 75 -7.32 5.54 0.53
CA PHE A 75 -6.76 4.19 0.45
C PHE A 75 -7.70 3.18 -0.21
N LYS A 76 -8.95 3.56 -0.47
CA LYS A 76 -9.92 2.70 -1.17
C LYS A 76 -9.72 2.81 -2.67
N ASN A 77 -9.33 1.72 -3.33
CA ASN A 77 -9.24 1.66 -4.78
C ASN A 77 -10.60 1.38 -5.40
N VAL A 78 -10.86 2.01 -6.55
CA VAL A 78 -12.06 1.74 -7.36
C VAL A 78 -12.02 0.29 -7.85
N PRO A 79 -13.17 -0.41 -7.94
CA PRO A 79 -13.22 -1.76 -8.45
C PRO A 79 -12.57 -1.87 -9.83
N ALA A 80 -11.56 -2.71 -9.95
CA ALA A 80 -10.83 -2.98 -11.17
C ALA A 80 -10.94 -4.46 -11.55
N ALA A 81 -10.74 -4.78 -12.84
CA ALA A 81 -10.88 -6.13 -13.36
C ALA A 81 -9.86 -7.08 -12.74
N ALA A 82 -10.34 -8.20 -12.25
CA ALA A 82 -9.52 -9.31 -11.79
C ALA A 82 -9.20 -10.24 -12.97
N THR A 83 -7.96 -10.71 -13.06
CA THR A 83 -7.51 -11.57 -14.16
C THR A 83 -7.74 -13.02 -13.83
N TYR A 84 -8.47 -13.75 -14.69
CA TYR A 84 -8.71 -15.18 -14.54
C TYR A 84 -7.49 -16.01 -14.91
N VAL A 85 -7.14 -16.96 -14.05
CA VAL A 85 -6.05 -17.91 -14.27
C VAL A 85 -6.51 -19.31 -13.84
N SER A 86 -6.78 -20.16 -14.81
CA SER A 86 -7.21 -21.56 -14.63
C SER A 86 -8.42 -21.79 -13.72
N ASN A 87 -8.31 -21.57 -12.41
CA ASN A 87 -9.36 -21.86 -11.42
C ASN A 87 -9.63 -20.71 -10.45
N TYR A 88 -8.91 -19.59 -10.57
CA TYR A 88 -8.99 -18.45 -9.67
C TYR A 88 -8.81 -17.14 -10.43
N PHE A 89 -9.13 -16.06 -9.77
CA PHE A 89 -8.84 -14.72 -10.24
C PHE A 89 -7.72 -14.12 -9.39
N ASN A 90 -6.74 -13.55 -10.05
CA ASN A 90 -5.79 -12.68 -9.40
C ASN A 90 -6.46 -11.36 -9.07
N LEU A 91 -6.09 -10.78 -7.93
CA LEU A 91 -6.50 -9.41 -7.60
C LEU A 91 -6.07 -8.44 -8.72
N PRO A 92 -6.81 -7.33 -8.89
CA PRO A 92 -6.37 -6.27 -9.79
C PRO A 92 -4.94 -5.86 -9.46
N THR A 93 -4.13 -5.64 -10.48
CA THR A 93 -2.75 -5.18 -10.29
C THR A 93 -2.76 -3.86 -9.52
N PRO A 94 -1.97 -3.74 -8.43
CA PRO A 94 -1.91 -2.51 -7.68
C PRO A 94 -1.44 -1.36 -8.58
N SER A 95 -2.08 -0.21 -8.44
CA SER A 95 -1.78 0.99 -9.22
C SER A 95 -0.62 1.82 -8.66
N SER A 96 0.00 1.37 -7.60
CA SER A 96 1.06 2.09 -6.91
C SER A 96 2.39 1.92 -7.65
N TYR A 97 2.56 2.73 -8.69
CA TYR A 97 3.82 2.87 -9.41
C TYR A 97 4.92 3.37 -8.48
N THR A 98 6.04 2.65 -8.44
CA THR A 98 7.16 2.95 -7.53
C THR A 98 8.41 3.42 -8.29
N GLY A 99 8.61 2.93 -9.50
CA GLY A 99 9.76 3.33 -10.30
C GLY A 99 9.75 2.72 -11.69
N GLN A 100 10.56 3.30 -12.58
CA GLN A 100 10.70 2.87 -13.95
C GLN A 100 12.17 2.89 -14.36
N GLU A 101 12.55 1.93 -15.17
CA GLU A 101 13.83 1.96 -15.89
C GLU A 101 13.62 1.62 -17.35
N ILE A 102 14.25 2.39 -18.23
CA ILE A 102 14.10 2.27 -19.68
C ILE A 102 15.45 1.92 -20.26
N PHE A 103 15.48 0.88 -21.07
CA PHE A 103 16.64 0.43 -21.80
C PHE A 103 16.38 0.52 -23.31
N THR A 104 17.43 0.83 -24.09
CA THR A 104 17.41 0.66 -25.52
C THR A 104 18.10 -0.65 -25.87
N ALA A 105 17.40 -1.54 -26.53
CA ALA A 105 17.90 -2.87 -26.84
C ALA A 105 19.09 -2.80 -27.81
N ILE A 106 20.15 -3.57 -27.49
CA ILE A 106 21.31 -3.77 -28.33
C ILE A 106 21.19 -5.16 -28.97
N PRO A 107 21.47 -5.32 -30.27
CA PRO A 107 21.40 -6.63 -30.91
C PRO A 107 22.23 -7.68 -30.18
N GLY A 108 21.60 -8.79 -29.82
CA GLY A 108 22.27 -9.88 -29.09
C GLY A 108 22.20 -9.75 -27.56
N GLN A 109 21.69 -8.64 -26.99
CA GLN A 109 21.55 -8.47 -25.55
C GLN A 109 20.19 -9.03 -25.07
N GLN A 110 20.22 -9.92 -24.09
CA GLN A 110 19.02 -10.47 -23.45
C GLN A 110 18.85 -10.01 -22.02
N SER A 111 19.92 -9.60 -21.33
CA SER A 111 19.90 -9.24 -19.92
C SER A 111 20.08 -7.74 -19.73
N TYR A 112 19.15 -7.13 -18.97
CA TYR A 112 19.08 -5.69 -18.70
C TYR A 112 19.21 -5.48 -17.21
N TYR A 113 20.38 -4.97 -16.79
CA TYR A 113 20.72 -4.76 -15.37
C TYR A 113 20.17 -3.43 -14.86
N PHE A 114 19.49 -3.47 -13.72
CA PHE A 114 18.95 -2.28 -13.11
C PHE A 114 20.06 -1.39 -12.56
N SER A 115 19.94 -0.09 -12.80
CA SER A 115 20.84 0.95 -12.29
C SER A 115 20.15 1.86 -11.31
N SER A 116 18.87 2.13 -11.52
CA SER A 116 18.03 3.01 -10.69
C SER A 116 17.07 2.26 -9.76
N LEU A 117 16.57 1.10 -10.19
CA LEU A 117 15.70 0.27 -9.38
C LEU A 117 16.52 -0.53 -8.34
N GLN A 118 16.10 -0.46 -7.09
CA GLN A 118 16.77 -1.21 -6.04
C GLN A 118 16.38 -2.70 -6.10
N ALA A 119 17.37 -3.57 -6.03
CA ALA A 119 17.17 -5.02 -6.14
C ALA A 119 16.19 -5.57 -5.09
N ALA A 120 16.20 -5.02 -3.86
CA ALA A 120 15.28 -5.42 -2.81
C ALA A 120 13.83 -5.05 -3.14
N ASP A 121 13.60 -3.89 -3.77
CA ASP A 121 12.27 -3.42 -4.15
C ASP A 121 11.75 -4.23 -5.35
N VAL A 122 12.61 -4.57 -6.30
CA VAL A 122 12.29 -5.44 -7.45
C VAL A 122 11.92 -6.85 -6.97
N ALA A 123 12.65 -7.41 -6.02
CA ALA A 123 12.39 -8.74 -5.46
C ALA A 123 11.09 -8.80 -4.62
N ALA A 124 10.69 -7.68 -4.02
CA ALA A 124 9.49 -7.58 -3.18
C ALA A 124 8.25 -7.04 -3.92
N GLY A 125 8.46 -6.39 -5.07
CA GLY A 125 7.43 -5.72 -5.85
C GLY A 125 6.83 -6.58 -6.96
N ILE A 126 5.94 -5.96 -7.74
CA ILE A 126 5.39 -6.50 -8.97
C ILE A 126 6.11 -5.78 -10.13
N VAL A 127 6.77 -6.53 -10.97
CA VAL A 127 7.50 -6.01 -12.12
C VAL A 127 6.67 -6.23 -13.38
N GLN A 128 6.48 -5.19 -14.17
CA GLN A 128 5.90 -5.29 -15.50
C GLN A 128 6.96 -4.86 -16.53
N VAL A 129 7.13 -5.67 -17.56
CA VAL A 129 8.10 -5.41 -18.62
C VAL A 129 7.36 -5.17 -19.93
N PHE A 130 7.72 -4.11 -20.61
CA PHE A 130 7.16 -3.76 -21.90
C PHE A 130 8.28 -3.73 -22.94
N GLN A 131 7.98 -4.20 -24.14
CA GLN A 131 8.84 -4.08 -25.33
C GLN A 131 8.08 -3.28 -26.37
N ASP A 132 8.60 -2.11 -26.74
CA ASP A 132 7.93 -1.14 -27.63
C ASP A 132 6.47 -0.82 -27.22
N GLY A 133 6.21 -0.75 -25.92
CA GLY A 133 4.87 -0.48 -25.35
C GLY A 133 3.96 -1.71 -25.27
N VAL A 134 4.39 -2.89 -25.67
CA VAL A 134 3.64 -4.14 -25.53
C VAL A 134 4.02 -4.83 -24.22
N LEU A 135 3.03 -5.10 -23.36
CA LEU A 135 3.25 -5.80 -22.10
C LEU A 135 3.67 -7.26 -22.37
N LEU A 136 4.79 -7.65 -21.78
CA LEU A 136 5.33 -9.00 -21.83
C LEU A 136 4.80 -9.85 -20.66
N THR A 137 4.76 -11.15 -20.84
CA THR A 137 4.32 -12.12 -19.84
C THR A 137 5.51 -12.72 -19.11
N GLU A 138 5.54 -12.60 -17.78
CA GLU A 138 6.56 -13.22 -16.94
C GLU A 138 6.57 -14.75 -17.11
N THR A 139 7.75 -15.34 -17.06
CA THR A 139 8.05 -16.77 -17.30
C THR A 139 7.90 -17.25 -18.75
N VAL A 140 7.20 -16.52 -19.62
CA VAL A 140 7.06 -16.81 -21.05
C VAL A 140 8.02 -15.93 -21.87
N ASP A 141 7.89 -14.62 -21.73
CA ASP A 141 8.62 -13.63 -22.52
C ASP A 141 9.87 -13.11 -21.79
N TYR A 142 9.83 -13.09 -20.45
CA TYR A 142 10.96 -12.67 -19.62
C TYR A 142 11.01 -13.39 -18.28
N THR A 143 12.17 -13.31 -17.63
CA THR A 143 12.39 -13.74 -16.25
C THR A 143 13.14 -12.67 -15.46
N ILE A 144 12.88 -12.59 -14.16
CA ILE A 144 13.59 -11.70 -13.24
C ILE A 144 14.62 -12.53 -12.49
N SER A 145 15.84 -12.01 -12.32
CA SER A 145 16.87 -12.68 -11.52
C SER A 145 16.43 -12.87 -10.07
N LEU A 146 16.83 -13.98 -9.44
CA LEU A 146 16.50 -14.31 -8.04
C LEU A 146 16.82 -13.20 -7.02
N GLY A 147 17.77 -12.32 -7.35
CA GLY A 147 18.15 -11.17 -6.51
C GLY A 147 17.53 -9.85 -6.96
N GLY A 148 16.61 -9.85 -7.94
CA GLY A 148 15.99 -8.61 -8.45
C GLY A 148 16.97 -7.63 -9.11
N THR A 149 18.10 -8.12 -9.65
CA THR A 149 19.17 -7.26 -10.17
C THR A 149 19.09 -7.01 -11.67
N PHE A 150 18.38 -7.86 -12.42
CA PHE A 150 18.19 -7.71 -13.87
C PHE A 150 16.94 -8.44 -14.35
N VAL A 151 16.45 -8.00 -15.52
CA VAL A 151 15.45 -8.71 -16.32
C VAL A 151 16.16 -9.42 -17.47
N GLN A 152 15.79 -10.67 -17.72
CA GLN A 152 16.26 -11.45 -18.88
C GLN A 152 15.10 -11.74 -19.82
N LEU A 153 15.22 -11.31 -21.07
CA LEU A 153 14.25 -11.62 -22.12
C LEU A 153 14.49 -13.03 -22.67
N THR A 154 13.41 -13.74 -22.95
CA THR A 154 13.46 -15.07 -23.58
C THR A 154 13.88 -14.98 -25.06
N THR A 155 13.37 -13.96 -25.76
CA THR A 155 13.72 -13.67 -27.16
C THR A 155 14.77 -12.57 -27.21
N VAL A 156 15.73 -12.70 -28.13
CA VAL A 156 16.76 -11.68 -28.35
C VAL A 156 16.16 -10.53 -29.16
N PRO A 157 16.14 -9.29 -28.63
CA PRO A 157 15.67 -8.13 -29.37
C PRO A 157 16.52 -7.86 -30.63
N ALA A 158 15.88 -7.33 -31.65
CA ALA A 158 16.57 -7.00 -32.91
C ALA A 158 17.54 -5.81 -32.80
N GLY A 159 17.33 -4.97 -31.77
CA GLY A 159 18.10 -3.76 -31.48
C GLY A 159 17.36 -2.49 -31.88
N GLY A 160 17.50 -1.48 -31.01
CA GLY A 160 16.76 -0.22 -31.12
C GLY A 160 15.38 -0.25 -30.49
N GLU A 161 14.88 -1.42 -30.08
CA GLU A 161 13.62 -1.58 -29.36
C GLU A 161 13.73 -0.98 -27.94
N VAL A 162 12.64 -0.45 -27.44
CA VAL A 162 12.57 0.12 -26.08
C VAL A 162 12.08 -0.93 -25.11
N ILE A 163 12.93 -1.31 -24.15
CA ILE A 163 12.57 -2.20 -23.06
C ILE A 163 12.29 -1.32 -21.84
N GLN A 164 11.04 -1.27 -21.43
CA GLN A 164 10.60 -0.52 -20.25
C GLN A 164 10.27 -1.50 -19.13
N VAL A 165 10.82 -1.24 -17.97
CA VAL A 165 10.57 -2.03 -16.75
C VAL A 165 9.92 -1.12 -15.73
N ASP A 166 8.68 -1.41 -15.41
CA ASP A 166 7.88 -0.70 -14.42
C ASP A 166 7.80 -1.53 -13.14
N LEU A 167 8.13 -0.89 -12.02
CA LEU A 167 8.05 -1.50 -10.71
C LEU A 167 6.81 -0.99 -9.98
N TYR A 168 5.99 -1.91 -9.52
CA TYR A 168 4.81 -1.65 -8.69
C TYR A 168 5.00 -2.29 -7.34
N GLN A 169 4.72 -1.55 -6.28
CA GLN A 169 4.70 -2.11 -4.94
C GLN A 169 3.38 -2.85 -4.69
N ASN A 170 3.45 -4.04 -4.06
CA ASN A 170 2.26 -4.71 -3.59
C ASN A 170 1.69 -3.95 -2.40
N ASP A 171 0.73 -3.07 -2.68
CA ASP A 171 0.07 -2.21 -1.71
C ASP A 171 -1.22 -2.80 -1.16
N PHE A 172 -1.56 -4.04 -1.54
CA PHE A 172 -2.75 -4.71 -1.04
C PHE A 172 -2.72 -4.83 0.48
N TYR A 173 -3.79 -4.39 1.12
CA TYR A 173 -3.99 -4.53 2.56
C TYR A 173 -5.22 -5.38 2.86
N LYS A 174 -6.38 -5.02 2.35
CA LYS A 174 -7.65 -5.71 2.65
C LYS A 174 -8.57 -5.68 1.44
N ILE A 175 -9.22 -6.82 1.16
CA ILE A 175 -10.22 -6.88 0.09
C ILE A 175 -11.46 -6.08 0.51
N GLY A 176 -12.01 -5.36 -0.45
CA GLY A 176 -13.29 -4.66 -0.35
C GLY A 176 -14.41 -5.46 -0.99
N THR A 177 -15.19 -4.80 -1.84
CA THR A 177 -16.32 -5.42 -2.54
C THR A 177 -15.87 -6.11 -3.81
N VAL A 178 -16.39 -7.31 -4.04
CA VAL A 178 -16.21 -8.06 -5.29
C VAL A 178 -17.52 -8.01 -6.06
N ILE A 179 -17.45 -7.64 -7.36
CA ILE A 179 -18.61 -7.40 -8.21
C ILE A 179 -18.49 -8.28 -9.46
N TYR A 180 -19.62 -8.82 -9.89
CA TYR A 180 -19.72 -9.57 -11.14
C TYR A 180 -20.57 -8.80 -12.16
N ASN A 181 -20.02 -8.57 -13.35
CA ASN A 181 -20.61 -7.85 -14.49
C ASN A 181 -21.19 -6.46 -14.15
N ASP A 182 -20.57 -5.75 -13.19
CA ASP A 182 -20.97 -4.41 -12.71
C ASP A 182 -22.39 -4.34 -12.09
N GLU A 183 -23.06 -5.46 -11.90
CA GLU A 183 -24.44 -5.50 -11.44
C GLU A 183 -24.63 -6.27 -10.13
N LYS A 184 -23.78 -7.26 -9.88
CA LYS A 184 -24.01 -8.21 -8.79
C LYS A 184 -22.83 -8.23 -7.82
N GLU A 185 -23.14 -8.09 -6.56
CA GLU A 185 -22.18 -8.38 -5.52
C GLU A 185 -21.90 -9.88 -5.46
N VAL A 186 -20.63 -10.26 -5.34
CA VAL A 186 -20.19 -11.63 -5.10
C VAL A 186 -19.98 -11.79 -3.61
N GLU A 187 -20.76 -12.66 -2.98
CA GLU A 187 -20.71 -12.84 -1.53
C GLU A 187 -19.44 -13.60 -1.10
N ARG A 188 -18.79 -13.10 -0.07
CA ARG A 188 -17.64 -13.79 0.54
C ARG A 188 -18.13 -14.91 1.44
N VAL A 189 -17.57 -16.11 1.26
CA VAL A 189 -17.89 -17.28 2.05
C VAL A 189 -16.60 -17.93 2.54
N ASP A 190 -16.60 -18.43 3.76
CA ASP A 190 -15.49 -19.20 4.29
C ASP A 190 -15.53 -20.64 3.74
N ARG A 191 -14.36 -21.30 3.69
CA ARG A 191 -14.24 -22.62 3.09
C ARG A 191 -15.15 -23.68 3.75
N ASN A 192 -15.35 -23.62 5.06
CA ASN A 192 -16.22 -24.53 5.77
C ASN A 192 -17.69 -24.35 5.38
N ASP A 193 -18.14 -23.12 5.30
CA ASP A 193 -19.51 -22.77 4.90
C ASP A 193 -19.76 -23.13 3.44
N PHE A 194 -18.75 -22.95 2.59
CA PHE A 194 -18.82 -23.37 1.17
C PHE A 194 -19.13 -24.86 1.02
N LEU A 195 -18.54 -25.74 1.85
CA LEU A 195 -18.80 -27.16 1.80
C LEU A 195 -20.29 -27.45 2.08
N HIS A 196 -20.87 -26.77 3.07
CA HIS A 196 -22.29 -26.92 3.41
C HIS A 196 -23.21 -26.36 2.33
N ILE A 197 -22.90 -25.17 1.80
CA ILE A 197 -23.66 -24.52 0.73
C ILE A 197 -23.66 -25.38 -0.54
N ASN A 198 -22.55 -26.01 -0.88
CA ASN A 198 -22.42 -26.80 -2.10
C ASN A 198 -23.08 -28.16 -2.02
N MET A 199 -23.41 -28.67 -0.82
CA MET A 199 -24.10 -29.93 -0.61
C MET A 199 -25.59 -29.90 -0.99
N SER A 200 -26.21 -28.73 -0.92
CA SER A 200 -27.64 -28.57 -1.19
C SER A 200 -27.88 -27.96 -2.58
N PRO A 201 -28.75 -28.60 -3.41
CA PRO A 201 -29.10 -28.07 -4.71
C PRO A 201 -29.76 -26.66 -4.66
N LEU A 202 -30.41 -26.32 -3.54
CA LEU A 202 -31.10 -25.04 -3.35
C LEU A 202 -30.15 -23.88 -2.99
N THR A 203 -29.05 -24.19 -2.29
CA THR A 203 -28.10 -23.19 -1.83
C THR A 203 -26.86 -23.11 -2.70
N LYS A 204 -26.70 -24.04 -3.64
CA LYS A 204 -25.54 -24.10 -4.54
C LYS A 204 -25.36 -22.79 -5.31
N PRO A 205 -24.14 -22.27 -5.41
CA PRO A 205 -23.86 -21.03 -6.14
C PRO A 205 -24.31 -21.10 -7.60
N THR A 206 -24.89 -20.01 -8.07
CA THR A 206 -25.33 -19.84 -9.46
C THR A 206 -24.74 -18.57 -10.04
N THR A 207 -24.77 -18.39 -11.36
CA THR A 207 -24.35 -17.14 -12.01
C THR A 207 -25.21 -15.93 -11.61
N LYS A 208 -26.40 -16.18 -11.03
CA LYS A 208 -27.25 -15.12 -10.48
C LYS A 208 -26.83 -14.72 -9.06
N TYR A 209 -26.34 -15.68 -8.29
CA TYR A 209 -25.88 -15.53 -6.91
C TYR A 209 -24.49 -16.17 -6.80
N PRO A 210 -23.44 -15.50 -7.32
CA PRO A 210 -22.10 -16.00 -7.23
C PRO A 210 -21.53 -15.77 -5.83
N ILE A 211 -20.62 -16.64 -5.42
CA ILE A 211 -19.88 -16.52 -4.16
C ILE A 211 -18.38 -16.62 -4.43
N TYR A 212 -17.57 -16.12 -3.52
CA TYR A 212 -16.13 -16.29 -3.60
C TYR A 212 -15.51 -16.70 -2.27
N ILE A 213 -14.41 -17.43 -2.38
CA ILE A 213 -13.50 -17.73 -1.28
C ILE A 213 -12.21 -16.94 -1.53
N PHE A 214 -11.69 -16.28 -0.49
CA PHE A 214 -10.45 -15.54 -0.57
C PHE A 214 -9.35 -16.25 0.19
N GLU A 215 -8.41 -16.85 -0.53
CA GLU A 215 -7.27 -17.58 0.02
C GLU A 215 -6.03 -17.33 -0.84
N ASP A 216 -4.87 -17.29 -0.22
CA ASP A 216 -3.57 -17.08 -0.88
C ASP A 216 -3.55 -15.83 -1.79
N ASN A 217 -4.20 -14.75 -1.33
CA ASN A 217 -4.40 -13.51 -2.11
C ASN A 217 -5.06 -13.72 -3.47
N LYS A 218 -5.83 -14.80 -3.63
CA LYS A 218 -6.56 -15.17 -4.84
C LYS A 218 -8.05 -15.26 -4.56
N LEU A 219 -8.85 -14.99 -5.59
CA LEU A 219 -10.31 -15.11 -5.53
C LEU A 219 -10.74 -16.40 -6.22
N TYR A 220 -11.28 -17.34 -5.48
CA TYR A 220 -11.90 -18.55 -6.01
C TYR A 220 -13.40 -18.31 -6.14
N VAL A 221 -13.86 -18.03 -7.35
CA VAL A 221 -15.25 -17.66 -7.62
C VAL A 221 -16.06 -18.90 -8.04
N TYR A 222 -17.27 -19.02 -7.51
CA TYR A 222 -18.22 -20.08 -7.82
C TYR A 222 -19.56 -19.49 -8.28
N PRO A 223 -20.19 -20.14 -9.29
CA PRO A 223 -19.80 -21.36 -9.98
C PRO A 223 -18.55 -21.17 -10.85
N THR A 224 -17.79 -22.25 -11.03
CA THR A 224 -16.53 -22.26 -11.84
C THR A 224 -16.72 -21.94 -13.31
N SER A 225 -17.98 -21.83 -13.77
CA SER A 225 -18.32 -21.37 -15.12
C SER A 225 -18.06 -19.85 -15.31
N ILE A 226 -17.88 -19.11 -14.23
CA ILE A 226 -17.50 -17.68 -14.28
C ILE A 226 -16.00 -17.61 -14.49
N THR A 227 -15.59 -17.17 -15.68
CA THR A 227 -14.20 -17.03 -16.09
C THR A 227 -13.81 -15.59 -16.46
N SER A 228 -14.78 -14.65 -16.39
CA SER A 228 -14.59 -13.24 -16.70
C SER A 228 -15.62 -12.37 -15.99
N GLY A 229 -15.49 -11.04 -16.09
CA GLY A 229 -16.46 -10.10 -15.56
C GLY A 229 -16.35 -9.85 -14.05
N ILE A 230 -15.34 -10.39 -13.38
CA ILE A 230 -15.08 -10.12 -11.95
C ILE A 230 -14.27 -8.85 -11.82
N LYS A 231 -14.76 -7.95 -10.97
CA LYS A 231 -14.05 -6.75 -10.52
C LYS A 231 -13.94 -6.78 -9.00
N ALA A 232 -12.80 -6.38 -8.48
CA ALA A 232 -12.58 -6.30 -7.04
C ALA A 232 -12.09 -4.90 -6.66
N SER A 233 -12.63 -4.35 -5.58
CA SER A 233 -12.07 -3.21 -4.88
C SER A 233 -11.18 -3.72 -3.74
N TYR A 234 -10.20 -2.93 -3.36
CA TYR A 234 -9.38 -3.23 -2.19
C TYR A 234 -8.91 -1.96 -1.51
N ILE A 235 -8.51 -2.11 -0.27
CA ILE A 235 -7.84 -1.06 0.49
C ILE A 235 -6.34 -1.30 0.35
N ARG A 236 -5.64 -0.27 -0.06
CA ARG A 236 -4.18 -0.29 -0.18
C ARG A 236 -3.49 0.21 1.08
N LYS A 237 -2.28 -0.23 1.30
CA LYS A 237 -1.39 0.36 2.31
C LYS A 237 -0.98 1.78 1.88
N PRO A 238 -0.70 2.67 2.84
CA PRO A 238 -0.07 3.94 2.53
C PRO A 238 1.34 3.73 1.95
N LYS A 239 1.75 4.62 1.05
CA LYS A 239 3.11 4.62 0.49
C LYS A 239 4.13 4.94 1.58
N ASN A 240 5.33 4.39 1.43
CA ASN A 240 6.44 4.79 2.29
C ASN A 240 6.72 6.27 2.08
N ILE A 241 6.87 7.00 3.17
CA ILE A 241 7.25 8.41 3.08
C ILE A 241 8.72 8.55 2.70
N ASN A 242 9.04 9.64 2.05
CA ASN A 242 10.42 10.01 1.78
C ASN A 242 10.59 11.53 1.87
N TRP A 243 11.32 12.00 2.86
CA TRP A 243 11.85 13.33 2.82
C TRP A 243 13.09 13.31 1.93
N GLY A 244 12.93 13.78 0.68
CA GLY A 244 14.00 13.78 -0.31
C GLY A 244 15.12 14.73 0.10
N PHE A 245 16.38 14.31 -0.04
CA PHE A 245 17.53 15.14 0.30
C PHE A 245 18.75 14.85 -0.57
N THR A 246 19.56 15.88 -0.73
CA THR A 246 20.92 15.78 -1.26
C THR A 246 21.92 15.98 -0.14
N SER A 247 22.85 15.05 0.03
CA SER A 247 23.91 15.17 1.04
C SER A 247 25.01 16.11 0.53
N THR A 248 25.30 17.14 1.30
CA THR A 248 26.47 17.99 1.13
C THR A 248 27.44 17.70 2.27
N GLY A 249 28.74 17.88 2.08
CA GLY A 249 29.73 17.57 3.12
C GLY A 249 29.49 18.24 4.49
N THR A 250 28.55 19.18 4.57
CA THR A 250 28.21 19.94 5.79
C THR A 250 26.76 19.74 6.26
N GLY A 251 25.92 19.00 5.51
CA GLY A 251 24.53 18.80 5.90
C GLY A 251 23.67 18.22 4.79
N TYR A 252 22.34 18.32 4.97
CA TYR A 252 21.34 17.82 4.04
C TYR A 252 20.52 18.98 3.48
N ILE A 253 20.37 18.99 2.15
CA ILE A 253 19.52 19.97 1.44
C ILE A 253 18.26 19.25 1.01
N TYR A 254 17.11 19.86 1.28
CA TYR A 254 15.80 19.33 0.90
C TYR A 254 15.63 19.27 -0.62
N ASP A 255 15.20 18.12 -1.13
CA ASP A 255 14.88 17.89 -2.54
C ASP A 255 13.38 17.57 -2.69
N PRO A 256 12.59 18.53 -3.17
CA PRO A 256 11.15 18.34 -3.36
C PRO A 256 10.81 17.32 -4.47
N THR A 257 11.75 17.08 -5.41
CA THR A 257 11.49 16.19 -6.56
C THR A 257 11.39 14.73 -6.13
N ASN A 258 12.23 14.34 -5.17
CA ASN A 258 12.28 12.98 -4.63
C ASN A 258 11.50 12.82 -3.31
N THR A 259 10.62 13.76 -3.00
CA THR A 259 9.85 13.77 -1.76
C THR A 259 8.52 13.06 -1.92
N VAL A 260 8.17 12.19 -0.95
CA VAL A 260 6.87 11.53 -0.84
C VAL A 260 6.23 11.94 0.48
N ASP A 261 5.10 12.65 0.40
CA ASP A 261 4.36 13.15 1.56
C ASP A 261 3.57 12.03 2.27
N PHE A 262 3.16 12.29 3.51
CA PHE A 262 2.24 11.42 4.25
C PHE A 262 0.87 11.42 3.57
N GLU A 263 0.29 10.24 3.36
CA GLU A 263 -1.03 10.09 2.74
C GLU A 263 -2.21 10.21 3.74
N LEU A 264 -1.91 10.43 5.01
CA LEU A 264 -2.92 10.57 6.06
C LEU A 264 -3.69 11.89 5.94
N HIS A 265 -4.89 11.91 6.55
CA HIS A 265 -5.71 13.10 6.60
C HIS A 265 -4.98 14.24 7.36
N PRO A 266 -5.17 15.52 6.96
CA PRO A 266 -4.49 16.66 7.60
C PRO A 266 -4.71 16.79 9.10
N THR A 267 -5.81 16.29 9.63
CA THR A 267 -6.11 16.28 11.09
C THR A 267 -5.11 15.45 11.89
N GLU A 268 -4.45 14.47 11.26
CA GLU A 268 -3.47 13.59 11.90
C GLU A 268 -2.09 14.21 12.08
N GLN A 269 -1.88 15.46 11.63
CA GLN A 269 -0.56 16.09 11.69
C GLN A 269 0.00 16.16 13.12
N THR A 270 -0.84 16.44 14.12
CA THR A 270 -0.41 16.51 15.53
C THR A 270 -0.03 15.14 16.05
N SER A 271 -0.86 14.13 15.80
CA SER A 271 -0.60 12.74 16.18
C SER A 271 0.68 12.21 15.54
N LEU A 272 0.90 12.49 14.24
CA LEU A 272 2.15 12.16 13.54
C LEU A 272 3.38 12.75 14.25
N ILE A 273 3.38 14.06 14.53
CA ILE A 273 4.50 14.74 15.18
C ILE A 273 4.77 14.11 16.56
N THR A 274 3.72 13.88 17.35
CA THR A 274 3.85 13.33 18.71
C THR A 274 4.45 11.92 18.68
N ARG A 275 3.98 11.06 17.77
CA ARG A 275 4.47 9.68 17.65
C ARG A 275 5.88 9.62 17.07
N VAL A 276 6.20 10.48 16.09
CA VAL A 276 7.58 10.58 15.57
C VAL A 276 8.53 11.01 16.67
N LEU A 277 8.15 11.98 17.53
CA LEU A 277 8.95 12.39 18.68
C LEU A 277 9.12 11.26 19.70
N LEU A 278 8.08 10.45 19.93
CA LEU A 278 8.15 9.28 20.80
C LEU A 278 9.25 8.31 20.34
N TYR A 279 9.24 7.94 19.06
CA TYR A 279 10.25 7.05 18.48
C TYR A 279 11.65 7.70 18.44
N ALA A 280 11.72 8.97 18.05
CA ALA A 280 12.98 9.71 18.05
C ALA A 280 13.56 9.82 19.47
N GLY A 281 12.73 10.01 20.49
CA GLY A 281 13.16 10.01 21.89
C GLY A 281 13.74 8.67 22.35
N VAL A 282 13.18 7.56 21.90
CA VAL A 282 13.71 6.21 22.16
C VAL A 282 15.06 6.01 21.47
N VAL A 283 15.18 6.42 20.22
CA VAL A 283 16.45 6.34 19.45
C VAL A 283 17.55 7.15 20.13
N ILE A 284 17.23 8.35 20.58
CA ILE A 284 18.17 9.26 21.28
C ILE A 284 18.36 8.87 22.75
N LYS A 285 17.58 7.90 23.26
CA LYS A 285 17.58 7.45 24.66
C LYS A 285 17.23 8.56 25.66
N ASP A 286 16.27 9.44 25.29
CA ASP A 286 15.77 10.49 26.15
C ASP A 286 14.48 10.07 26.87
N PRO A 287 14.51 9.73 28.17
CA PRO A 287 13.34 9.26 28.90
C PRO A 287 12.26 10.32 29.07
N GLN A 288 12.59 11.61 29.03
CA GLN A 288 11.60 12.67 29.23
C GLN A 288 10.73 12.87 27.98
N ILE A 289 11.33 12.87 26.78
CA ILE A 289 10.58 12.91 25.53
C ILE A 289 9.66 11.71 25.41
N VAL A 290 10.17 10.51 25.73
CA VAL A 290 9.39 9.28 25.70
C VAL A 290 8.18 9.36 26.64
N GLN A 291 8.35 9.85 27.88
CA GLN A 291 7.27 9.96 28.84
C GLN A 291 6.22 11.00 28.41
N MET A 292 6.64 12.18 27.94
CA MET A 292 5.73 13.22 27.49
C MET A 292 4.93 12.76 26.25
N ALA A 293 5.59 12.20 25.25
CA ALA A 293 4.93 11.73 24.04
C ALA A 293 4.02 10.53 24.30
N ALA A 294 4.43 9.58 25.13
CA ALA A 294 3.61 8.45 25.53
C ALA A 294 2.34 8.90 26.29
N GLY A 295 2.48 9.90 27.16
CA GLY A 295 1.34 10.50 27.88
C GLY A 295 0.32 11.14 26.93
N GLN A 296 0.77 11.85 25.90
CA GLN A 296 -0.12 12.43 24.88
C GLN A 296 -0.82 11.37 24.03
N VAL A 297 -0.11 10.37 23.56
CA VAL A 297 -0.71 9.27 22.80
C VAL A 297 -1.76 8.52 23.62
N GLN A 298 -1.49 8.30 24.90
CA GLN A 298 -2.48 7.68 25.80
C GLN A 298 -3.72 8.56 25.97
N GLN A 299 -3.55 9.86 26.10
CA GLN A 299 -4.65 10.79 26.26
C GLN A 299 -5.49 10.94 24.99
N GLU A 300 -4.87 10.93 23.82
CA GLU A 300 -5.56 10.86 22.54
C GLU A 300 -6.42 9.60 22.44
N LYS A 301 -5.86 8.42 22.74
CA LYS A 301 -6.61 7.14 22.72
C LYS A 301 -7.79 7.11 23.72
N ILE A 302 -7.68 7.77 24.87
CA ILE A 302 -8.78 7.88 25.82
C ILE A 302 -9.88 8.80 25.28
N ASN A 303 -9.49 9.92 24.69
CA ASN A 303 -10.43 10.89 24.12
C ASN A 303 -11.16 10.33 22.88
N GLU A 304 -10.51 9.52 22.07
CA GLU A 304 -11.11 8.84 20.91
C GLU A 304 -12.11 7.75 21.33
N LYS A 305 -11.93 7.15 22.50
CA LYS A 305 -12.78 6.06 23.02
C LYS A 305 -13.93 6.53 23.91
N SER A 306 -13.94 7.78 24.30
CA SER A 306 -15.01 8.39 25.11
C SER A 306 -16.05 9.06 24.19
#